data_3e801fd95699b148a10d6c02d3aa600b
#
_entry.id   3e801fd95699b148a10d6c02d3aa600b
#
_cell.length_a   1.000
_cell.length_b   1.000
_cell.length_c   1.000
_cell.angle_alpha   90.00
_cell.angle_beta   90.00
_cell.angle_gamma   90.00
#
_symmetry.space_group_name_H-M   'P 1'
#
loop_
_entity.id
_entity.type
_entity.pdbx_description
1 polymer ?
#
loop_
_entity_poly.entity_id
_entity_poly.type
_entity_poly.pdbx_seq_one_letter_code
_entity_poly.pdbx_strand_id
1 'polypeptide(L)'
;VQPGDWVIIELGHNDNGPYDSGRARASIPGIGKDSLNVTIKETGVKETVYTYGEYMRRFINDVKAKGAHPILFSLTPRNAWEDKDSTIITRVNKTFGLWAKQVAEEQNVPFIDLNDISARKFEKFGKNKVQYMFYIDRIHTSAFGAKINAESAADGIRAYEGLELADYLKPVEKDKDTGSSRKEGRPVLF
;
A
#
# COMPACT_ATOMS: atom_id res chain seq x y z
N VAL A 1 10.58 7.26 16.10
CA VAL A 1 11.43 6.22 15.49
C VAL A 1 12.72 6.18 16.31
N GLN A 2 13.10 5.00 16.78
CA GLN A 2 14.30 4.71 17.54
C GLN A 2 15.26 3.84 16.70
N PRO A 3 16.55 3.79 17.05
CA PRO A 3 17.48 2.87 16.39
C PRO A 3 16.99 1.41 16.52
N GLY A 4 17.04 0.68 15.42
CA GLY A 4 16.57 -0.70 15.32
C GLY A 4 15.08 -0.86 14.97
N ASP A 5 14.28 0.22 14.97
CA ASP A 5 12.88 0.14 14.51
C ASP A 5 12.79 -0.20 13.02
N TRP A 6 11.76 -0.94 12.63
CA TRP A 6 11.36 -1.12 11.24
C TRP A 6 10.28 -0.08 10.88
N VAL A 7 10.47 0.60 9.75
CA VAL A 7 9.53 1.63 9.28
C VAL A 7 8.99 1.24 7.90
N ILE A 8 7.70 0.89 7.86
CA ILE A 8 7.00 0.60 6.62
C ILE A 8 6.50 1.92 6.01
N ILE A 9 6.84 2.17 4.76
CA ILE A 9 6.46 3.37 4.01
C ILE A 9 5.54 2.94 2.86
N GLU A 10 4.26 3.30 2.95
CA GLU A 10 3.23 3.10 1.93
C GLU A 10 2.53 4.42 1.67
N LEU A 11 2.90 5.14 0.62
CA LEU A 11 2.39 6.46 0.28
C LEU A 11 2.07 6.57 -1.22
N GLY A 12 1.10 7.42 -1.58
CA GLY A 12 0.78 7.72 -2.99
C GLY A 12 -0.71 7.74 -3.34
N HIS A 13 -1.62 7.27 -2.49
CA HIS A 13 -3.06 7.23 -2.80
C HIS A 13 -3.66 8.59 -3.15
N ASN A 14 -3.14 9.67 -2.58
CA ASN A 14 -3.62 11.03 -2.75
C ASN A 14 -2.70 11.90 -3.62
N ASP A 15 -1.70 11.33 -4.26
CA ASP A 15 -0.66 12.07 -5.00
C ASP A 15 -1.06 12.43 -6.45
N ASN A 16 -2.34 12.33 -6.81
CA ASN A 16 -2.87 12.68 -8.12
C ASN A 16 -3.63 14.02 -8.15
N GLY A 17 -3.51 14.83 -7.12
CA GLY A 17 -4.18 16.12 -7.01
C GLY A 17 -3.42 17.26 -7.69
N PRO A 18 -3.84 18.51 -7.49
CA PRO A 18 -3.09 19.69 -7.88
C PRO A 18 -1.84 19.85 -6.99
N TYR A 19 -0.81 20.55 -7.52
CA TYR A 19 0.41 20.79 -6.76
C TYR A 19 0.30 21.95 -5.77
N ASP A 20 -0.61 22.88 -6.02
CA ASP A 20 -0.66 24.21 -5.41
C ASP A 20 -1.92 24.47 -4.58
N SER A 21 -2.81 23.53 -4.46
CA SER A 21 -4.10 23.73 -3.80
C SER A 21 -4.70 22.45 -3.27
N GLY A 22 -5.68 22.60 -2.36
CA GLY A 22 -6.42 21.51 -1.78
C GLY A 22 -5.70 20.83 -0.60
N ARG A 23 -6.43 19.97 0.08
CA ARG A 23 -5.95 19.28 1.29
C ARG A 23 -4.88 18.22 1.01
N ALA A 24 -5.04 17.51 -0.10
CA ALA A 24 -4.09 16.50 -0.56
C ALA A 24 -3.48 16.97 -1.88
N ARG A 25 -2.23 17.39 -1.83
CA ARG A 25 -1.50 17.90 -2.99
C ARG A 25 -0.61 16.81 -3.58
N ALA A 26 -0.45 16.83 -4.91
CA ALA A 26 0.31 15.84 -5.64
C ALA A 26 1.83 16.00 -5.47
N SER A 27 2.55 14.90 -5.62
CA SER A 27 3.96 14.88 -6.02
C SER A 27 4.09 14.86 -7.55
N ILE A 28 5.22 15.29 -8.09
CA ILE A 28 5.51 15.14 -9.51
C ILE A 28 5.65 13.64 -9.82
N PRO A 29 5.00 13.11 -10.88
CA PRO A 29 5.11 11.71 -11.26
C PRO A 29 6.55 11.28 -11.57
N GLY A 30 6.90 10.04 -11.19
CA GLY A 30 8.19 9.44 -11.51
C GLY A 30 9.22 9.53 -10.38
N ILE A 31 10.46 9.12 -10.72
CA ILE A 31 11.56 9.02 -9.77
C ILE A 31 12.72 9.97 -10.06
N GLY A 32 12.57 10.88 -11.04
CA GLY A 32 13.57 11.89 -11.39
C GLY A 32 13.87 12.85 -10.23
N LYS A 33 14.76 13.83 -10.50
CA LYS A 33 15.12 14.89 -9.55
C LYS A 33 14.41 16.21 -9.86
N ASP A 34 13.40 16.18 -10.72
CA ASP A 34 12.68 17.36 -11.13
C ASP A 34 11.94 17.99 -9.94
N SER A 35 11.80 19.29 -9.99
CA SER A 35 11.07 20.06 -8.99
C SER A 35 10.30 21.20 -9.63
N LEU A 36 9.23 21.64 -8.96
CA LEU A 36 8.38 22.73 -9.38
C LEU A 36 8.16 23.69 -8.20
N ASN A 37 8.43 24.98 -8.41
CA ASN A 37 8.06 26.00 -7.43
C ASN A 37 6.61 26.41 -7.62
N VAL A 38 5.84 26.31 -6.56
CA VAL A 38 4.43 26.68 -6.52
C VAL A 38 4.15 27.72 -5.44
N THR A 39 3.07 28.45 -5.60
CA THR A 39 2.49 29.26 -4.52
C THR A 39 1.18 28.64 -4.11
N ILE A 40 1.06 28.24 -2.84
CA ILE A 40 -0.15 27.61 -2.33
C ILE A 40 -1.30 28.60 -2.35
N LYS A 41 -2.39 28.26 -3.04
CA LYS A 41 -3.53 29.15 -3.27
C LYS A 41 -4.22 29.57 -1.99
N GLU A 42 -4.34 28.68 -1.03
CA GLU A 42 -5.03 28.91 0.23
C GLU A 42 -4.24 29.79 1.21
N THR A 43 -2.90 29.79 1.12
CA THR A 43 -2.04 30.43 2.13
C THR A 43 -1.09 31.47 1.57
N GLY A 44 -0.86 31.48 0.25
CA GLY A 44 0.15 32.31 -0.40
C GLY A 44 1.61 31.87 -0.11
N VAL A 45 1.82 30.76 0.57
CA VAL A 45 3.14 30.23 0.88
C VAL A 45 3.79 29.66 -0.38
N LYS A 46 5.07 29.99 -0.58
CA LYS A 46 5.88 29.42 -1.67
C LYS A 46 6.49 28.10 -1.21
N GLU A 47 6.32 27.06 -2.01
CA GLU A 47 6.87 25.74 -1.77
C GLU A 47 7.53 25.16 -3.03
N THR A 48 8.47 24.25 -2.83
CA THR A 48 9.04 23.44 -3.92
C THR A 48 8.44 22.04 -3.84
N VAL A 49 7.74 21.63 -4.90
CA VAL A 49 7.20 20.27 -5.06
C VAL A 49 8.23 19.44 -5.80
N TYR A 50 8.46 18.23 -5.34
CA TYR A 50 9.41 17.28 -5.91
C TYR A 50 8.71 16.08 -6.52
N THR A 51 9.47 15.22 -7.18
CA THR A 51 8.95 13.95 -7.65
C THR A 51 8.59 13.01 -6.49
N TYR A 52 7.67 12.07 -6.76
CA TYR A 52 7.35 10.99 -5.83
C TYR A 52 8.63 10.27 -5.35
N GLY A 53 9.52 9.94 -6.27
CA GLY A 53 10.76 9.25 -5.93
C GLY A 53 11.68 10.07 -5.04
N GLU A 54 11.74 11.39 -5.24
CA GLU A 54 12.53 12.26 -4.37
C GLU A 54 11.99 12.31 -2.93
N TYR A 55 10.66 12.34 -2.77
CA TYR A 55 10.05 12.23 -1.44
C TYR A 55 10.33 10.87 -0.79
N MET A 56 10.24 9.78 -1.56
CA MET A 56 10.56 8.45 -1.02
C MET A 56 12.02 8.35 -0.56
N ARG A 57 12.98 8.90 -1.33
CA ARG A 57 14.40 8.95 -0.91
C ARG A 57 14.58 9.71 0.39
N ARG A 58 13.90 10.83 0.57
CA ARG A 58 13.94 11.62 1.81
C ARG A 58 13.44 10.82 2.99
N PHE A 59 12.27 10.17 2.89
CA PHE A 59 11.77 9.31 3.94
C PHE A 59 12.74 8.18 4.29
N ILE A 60 13.31 7.50 3.29
CA ILE A 60 14.32 6.46 3.50
C ILE A 60 15.54 7.00 4.24
N ASN A 61 16.06 8.15 3.81
CA ASN A 61 17.24 8.77 4.42
C ASN A 61 16.96 9.21 5.85
N ASP A 62 15.79 9.77 6.13
CA ASP A 62 15.39 10.19 7.48
C ASP A 62 15.28 8.99 8.42
N VAL A 63 14.75 7.87 7.94
CA VAL A 63 14.68 6.60 8.70
C VAL A 63 16.08 6.07 8.97
N LYS A 64 16.93 5.97 7.94
CA LYS A 64 18.32 5.51 8.07
C LYS A 64 19.14 6.38 9.01
N ALA A 65 18.95 7.71 8.95
CA ALA A 65 19.65 8.66 9.82
C ALA A 65 19.32 8.48 11.31
N LYS A 66 18.17 7.85 11.62
CA LYS A 66 17.77 7.49 12.98
C LYS A 66 18.26 6.09 13.41
N GLY A 67 19.06 5.42 12.58
CA GLY A 67 19.49 4.03 12.82
C GLY A 67 18.36 3.00 12.71
N ALA A 68 17.28 3.35 11.99
CA ALA A 68 16.13 2.48 11.76
C ALA A 68 16.16 1.88 10.35
N HIS A 69 15.31 0.87 10.12
CA HIS A 69 15.28 0.06 8.91
C HIS A 69 14.04 0.41 8.05
N PRO A 70 14.19 1.12 6.91
CA PRO A 70 13.06 1.42 6.04
C PRO A 70 12.69 0.23 5.15
N ILE A 71 11.39 0.05 4.91
CA ILE A 71 10.83 -0.87 3.93
C ILE A 71 9.80 -0.10 3.10
N LEU A 72 9.86 -0.19 1.77
CA LEU A 72 8.83 0.36 0.90
C LEU A 72 7.79 -0.71 0.56
N PHE A 73 6.52 -0.32 0.65
CA PHE A 73 5.39 -1.10 0.18
C PHE A 73 4.75 -0.41 -1.02
N SER A 74 4.27 -1.19 -2.00
CA SER A 74 3.31 -0.65 -2.97
C SER A 74 1.96 -0.42 -2.28
N LEU A 75 1.13 0.44 -2.89
CA LEU A 75 -0.17 0.84 -2.33
C LEU A 75 -1.12 -0.35 -2.16
N THR A 76 -1.93 -0.34 -1.10
CA THR A 76 -3.10 -1.22 -1.03
C THR A 76 -3.98 -1.05 -2.27
N PRO A 77 -4.60 -2.11 -2.80
CA PRO A 77 -5.40 -1.99 -4.01
C PRO A 77 -6.71 -1.24 -3.75
N ARG A 78 -7.18 -0.54 -4.78
CA ARG A 78 -8.52 0.03 -4.81
C ARG A 78 -9.51 -1.04 -5.29
N ASN A 79 -10.79 -0.92 -4.93
CA ASN A 79 -11.86 -1.69 -5.57
C ASN A 79 -12.10 -1.15 -6.98
N ALA A 80 -11.13 -1.36 -7.85
CA ALA A 80 -11.14 -0.96 -9.26
C ALA A 80 -10.71 -2.15 -10.11
N TRP A 81 -11.54 -2.53 -11.08
CA TRP A 81 -11.35 -3.68 -11.94
C TRP A 81 -10.92 -3.20 -13.31
N GLU A 82 -10.11 -4.00 -14.04
CA GLU A 82 -9.54 -3.58 -15.32
C GLU A 82 -10.61 -3.18 -16.34
N ASP A 83 -11.71 -3.93 -16.37
CA ASP A 83 -12.89 -3.59 -17.14
C ASP A 83 -14.17 -4.07 -16.43
N LYS A 84 -15.33 -3.88 -17.09
CA LYS A 84 -16.63 -4.20 -16.49
C LYS A 84 -16.78 -5.70 -16.15
N ASP A 85 -16.25 -6.57 -16.97
CA ASP A 85 -16.40 -8.03 -16.86
C ASP A 85 -15.12 -8.70 -16.32
N SER A 86 -14.08 -7.93 -16.05
CA SER A 86 -12.80 -8.43 -15.54
C SER A 86 -12.93 -9.02 -14.15
N THR A 87 -12.18 -10.08 -13.93
CA THR A 87 -11.93 -10.66 -12.60
C THR A 87 -10.63 -10.15 -11.99
N ILE A 88 -9.95 -9.24 -12.68
CA ILE A 88 -8.64 -8.70 -12.32
C ILE A 88 -8.78 -7.27 -11.78
N ILE A 89 -8.28 -7.05 -10.59
CA ILE A 89 -8.17 -5.72 -9.99
C ILE A 89 -7.02 -4.96 -10.66
N THR A 90 -7.26 -3.69 -10.96
CA THR A 90 -6.26 -2.79 -11.54
C THR A 90 -5.06 -2.64 -10.60
N ARG A 91 -3.86 -2.89 -11.12
CA ARG A 91 -2.60 -2.77 -10.38
C ARG A 91 -1.99 -1.36 -10.50
N VAL A 92 -1.15 -1.02 -9.54
CA VAL A 92 -0.36 0.24 -9.56
C VAL A 92 1.07 0.03 -10.08
N ASN A 93 1.32 -1.09 -10.73
CA ASN A 93 2.62 -1.53 -11.23
C ASN A 93 3.18 -0.75 -12.43
N LYS A 94 2.45 0.24 -12.93
CA LYS A 94 2.89 1.19 -13.97
C LYS A 94 3.04 2.61 -13.45
N THR A 95 2.74 2.85 -12.19
CA THR A 95 2.74 4.16 -11.53
C THR A 95 3.42 4.07 -10.15
N PHE A 96 2.76 4.45 -9.08
CA PHE A 96 3.33 4.51 -7.72
C PHE A 96 3.98 3.20 -7.25
N GLY A 97 3.43 2.05 -7.59
CA GLY A 97 4.02 0.75 -7.25
C GLY A 97 5.35 0.53 -7.98
N LEU A 98 5.41 0.88 -9.29
CA LEU A 98 6.66 0.84 -10.05
C LEU A 98 7.70 1.79 -9.48
N TRP A 99 7.29 3.05 -9.20
CA TRP A 99 8.21 4.07 -8.69
C TRP A 99 8.74 3.72 -7.30
N ALA A 100 7.88 3.20 -6.41
CA ALA A 100 8.29 2.72 -5.10
C ALA A 100 9.34 1.60 -5.22
N LYS A 101 9.08 0.62 -6.11
CA LYS A 101 10.04 -0.47 -6.38
C LYS A 101 11.39 0.05 -6.89
N GLN A 102 11.36 0.94 -7.87
CA GLN A 102 12.59 1.52 -8.45
C GLN A 102 13.41 2.30 -7.41
N VAL A 103 12.76 3.07 -6.54
CA VAL A 103 13.45 3.79 -5.46
C VAL A 103 14.00 2.80 -4.42
N ALA A 104 13.26 1.76 -4.07
CA ALA A 104 13.75 0.74 -3.14
C ALA A 104 15.01 0.03 -3.68
N GLU A 105 15.02 -0.34 -4.95
CA GLU A 105 16.18 -0.92 -5.64
C GLU A 105 17.37 0.06 -5.65
N GLU A 106 17.14 1.33 -6.02
CA GLU A 106 18.16 2.38 -6.03
C GLU A 106 18.77 2.61 -4.64
N GLN A 107 17.94 2.60 -3.59
CA GLN A 107 18.34 2.88 -2.23
C GLN A 107 18.79 1.64 -1.45
N ASN A 108 18.78 0.47 -2.08
CA ASN A 108 19.09 -0.82 -1.47
C ASN A 108 18.30 -1.06 -0.16
N VAL A 109 16.98 -0.94 -0.27
CA VAL A 109 16.03 -1.23 0.81
C VAL A 109 14.98 -2.25 0.35
N PRO A 110 14.39 -3.04 1.26
CA PRO A 110 13.36 -4.00 0.90
C PRO A 110 12.15 -3.33 0.24
N PHE A 111 11.58 -4.01 -0.76
CA PHE A 111 10.31 -3.67 -1.38
C PHE A 111 9.34 -4.84 -1.31
N ILE A 112 8.10 -4.56 -0.91
CA ILE A 112 7.02 -5.55 -0.89
C ILE A 112 5.89 -5.06 -1.77
N ASP A 113 5.51 -5.86 -2.78
CA ASP A 113 4.38 -5.56 -3.65
C ASP A 113 3.05 -5.93 -2.97
N LEU A 114 2.69 -5.13 -1.97
CA LEU A 114 1.43 -5.28 -1.23
C LEU A 114 0.21 -5.19 -2.16
N ASN A 115 0.29 -4.36 -3.20
CA ASN A 115 -0.79 -4.18 -4.18
C ASN A 115 -1.15 -5.50 -4.85
N ASP A 116 -0.16 -6.21 -5.39
CA ASP A 116 -0.41 -7.47 -6.08
C ASP A 116 -0.85 -8.58 -5.10
N ILE A 117 -0.20 -8.69 -3.93
CA ILE A 117 -0.54 -9.71 -2.92
C ILE A 117 -1.99 -9.54 -2.45
N SER A 118 -2.38 -8.32 -2.07
CA SER A 118 -3.75 -8.02 -1.62
C SER A 118 -4.78 -8.18 -2.74
N ALA A 119 -4.46 -7.68 -3.94
CA ALA A 119 -5.38 -7.77 -5.06
C ALA A 119 -5.68 -9.21 -5.44
N ARG A 120 -4.68 -10.10 -5.47
CA ARG A 120 -4.91 -11.54 -5.71
C ARG A 120 -5.80 -12.19 -4.66
N LYS A 121 -5.75 -11.74 -3.40
CA LYS A 121 -6.67 -12.21 -2.36
C LYS A 121 -8.08 -11.70 -2.60
N PHE A 122 -8.26 -10.42 -2.91
CA PHE A 122 -9.57 -9.86 -3.24
C PHE A 122 -10.19 -10.51 -4.48
N GLU A 123 -9.40 -10.77 -5.52
CA GLU A 123 -9.86 -11.44 -6.75
C GLU A 123 -10.49 -12.81 -6.49
N LYS A 124 -9.96 -13.58 -5.50
CA LYS A 124 -10.52 -14.86 -5.10
C LYS A 124 -11.95 -14.75 -4.51
N PHE A 125 -12.28 -13.63 -3.90
CA PHE A 125 -13.64 -13.36 -3.41
C PHE A 125 -14.61 -12.97 -4.52
N GLY A 126 -14.10 -12.41 -5.61
CA GLY A 126 -14.87 -11.90 -6.73
C GLY A 126 -15.53 -10.54 -6.45
N LYS A 127 -15.81 -9.82 -7.53
CA LYS A 127 -16.29 -8.43 -7.54
C LYS A 127 -17.48 -8.17 -6.63
N ASN A 128 -18.46 -9.08 -6.64
CA ASN A 128 -19.69 -8.93 -5.85
C ASN A 128 -19.46 -8.97 -4.35
N LYS A 129 -18.47 -9.71 -3.86
CA LYS A 129 -18.12 -9.74 -2.44
C LYS A 129 -17.17 -8.62 -2.06
N VAL A 130 -16.23 -8.28 -2.93
CA VAL A 130 -15.21 -7.26 -2.68
C VAL A 130 -15.83 -5.89 -2.43
N GLN A 131 -16.96 -5.55 -3.06
CA GLN A 131 -17.64 -4.27 -2.80
C GLN A 131 -17.94 -4.02 -1.31
N TYR A 132 -18.22 -5.08 -0.52
CA TYR A 132 -18.50 -5.00 0.91
C TYR A 132 -17.22 -4.96 1.78
N MET A 133 -16.06 -5.11 1.16
CA MET A 133 -14.76 -4.99 1.82
C MET A 133 -14.25 -3.55 1.82
N PHE A 134 -15.03 -2.63 1.24
CA PHE A 134 -14.82 -1.20 1.23
C PHE A 134 -16.06 -0.51 1.83
N TYR A 135 -15.88 0.67 2.44
CA TYR A 135 -17.00 1.37 3.10
C TYR A 135 -17.90 2.07 2.08
N ILE A 136 -17.62 3.32 1.81
CA ILE A 136 -18.46 4.21 1.01
C ILE A 136 -17.83 4.58 -0.33
N ASP A 137 -16.59 4.20 -0.53
CA ASP A 137 -15.83 4.48 -1.75
C ASP A 137 -15.01 3.26 -2.17
N ARG A 138 -14.12 3.47 -3.14
CA ARG A 138 -13.28 2.39 -3.68
C ARG A 138 -11.89 2.32 -3.05
N ILE A 139 -11.62 3.09 -2.01
CA ILE A 139 -10.29 3.26 -1.42
C ILE A 139 -10.27 2.80 0.04
N HIS A 140 -11.22 3.29 0.84
CA HIS A 140 -11.26 3.05 2.28
C HIS A 140 -11.89 1.70 2.58
N THR A 141 -11.08 0.80 3.12
CA THR A 141 -11.51 -0.57 3.42
C THR A 141 -12.36 -0.67 4.69
N SER A 142 -13.31 -1.61 4.70
CA SER A 142 -13.96 -2.08 5.92
C SER A 142 -12.95 -2.83 6.81
N ALA A 143 -13.32 -3.14 8.05
CA ALA A 143 -12.48 -3.93 8.95
C ALA A 143 -12.05 -5.27 8.33
N PHE A 144 -12.93 -5.92 7.55
CA PHE A 144 -12.60 -7.16 6.87
C PHE A 144 -11.60 -6.94 5.72
N GLY A 145 -11.79 -5.90 4.90
CA GLY A 145 -10.84 -5.54 3.85
C GLY A 145 -9.47 -5.14 4.41
N ALA A 146 -9.47 -4.39 5.53
CA ALA A 146 -8.23 -4.03 6.23
C ALA A 146 -7.47 -5.27 6.75
N LYS A 147 -8.20 -6.27 7.27
CA LYS A 147 -7.62 -7.55 7.70
C LYS A 147 -6.92 -8.26 6.54
N ILE A 148 -7.55 -8.32 5.36
CA ILE A 148 -6.94 -8.93 4.16
C ILE A 148 -5.65 -8.19 3.78
N ASN A 149 -5.64 -6.85 3.82
CA ASN A 149 -4.44 -6.07 3.54
C ASN A 149 -3.34 -6.32 4.58
N ALA A 150 -3.68 -6.41 5.87
CA ALA A 150 -2.73 -6.72 6.93
C ALA A 150 -2.12 -8.13 6.79
N GLU A 151 -2.95 -9.13 6.48
CA GLU A 151 -2.48 -10.50 6.17
C GLU A 151 -1.60 -10.53 4.93
N SER A 152 -1.90 -9.70 3.93
CA SER A 152 -1.08 -9.59 2.71
C SER A 152 0.28 -8.96 2.99
N ALA A 153 0.31 -7.93 3.85
CA ALA A 153 1.56 -7.33 4.31
C ALA A 153 2.42 -8.36 5.06
N ALA A 154 1.83 -9.11 5.98
CA ALA A 154 2.53 -10.16 6.71
C ALA A 154 3.04 -11.28 5.79
N ASP A 155 2.27 -11.68 4.78
CA ASP A 155 2.70 -12.67 3.79
C ASP A 155 3.86 -12.15 2.95
N GLY A 156 3.81 -10.88 2.53
CA GLY A 156 4.92 -10.24 1.81
C GLY A 156 6.20 -10.17 2.63
N ILE A 157 6.09 -9.83 3.92
CA ILE A 157 7.23 -9.80 4.85
C ILE A 157 7.83 -11.21 5.00
N ARG A 158 7.01 -12.26 5.18
CA ARG A 158 7.48 -13.64 5.31
C ARG A 158 8.14 -14.17 4.04
N ALA A 159 7.65 -13.75 2.89
CA ALA A 159 8.15 -14.19 1.59
C ALA A 159 9.45 -13.50 1.18
N TYR A 160 9.80 -12.38 1.84
CA TYR A 160 11.01 -11.64 1.53
C TYR A 160 12.22 -12.32 2.20
N GLU A 161 13.10 -12.88 1.39
CA GLU A 161 14.27 -13.61 1.88
C GLU A 161 15.23 -12.73 2.68
N GLY A 162 15.61 -13.17 3.88
CA GLY A 162 16.56 -12.47 4.74
C GLY A 162 16.01 -11.24 5.45
N LEU A 163 14.68 -11.03 5.46
CA LEU A 163 14.07 -9.92 6.19
C LEU A 163 13.83 -10.29 7.66
N GLU A 164 14.67 -9.82 8.57
CA GLU A 164 14.59 -10.08 10.01
C GLU A 164 13.24 -9.66 10.63
N LEU A 165 12.52 -8.71 10.03
CA LEU A 165 11.17 -8.32 10.46
C LEU A 165 10.21 -9.52 10.48
N ALA A 166 10.46 -10.56 9.67
CA ALA A 166 9.64 -11.77 9.65
C ALA A 166 9.64 -12.52 10.99
N ASP A 167 10.70 -12.40 11.78
CA ASP A 167 10.84 -13.09 13.08
C ASP A 167 9.85 -12.53 14.14
N TYR A 168 9.36 -11.32 13.94
CA TYR A 168 8.36 -10.69 14.82
C TYR A 168 6.92 -11.07 14.46
N LEU A 169 6.70 -11.73 13.34
CA LEU A 169 5.36 -12.14 12.93
C LEU A 169 4.94 -13.42 13.67
N LYS A 170 3.68 -13.44 14.14
CA LYS A 170 3.10 -14.65 14.72
C LYS A 170 3.13 -15.78 13.69
N PRO A 171 3.37 -17.03 14.13
CA PRO A 171 3.23 -18.19 13.25
C PRO A 171 1.87 -18.21 12.55
N VAL A 172 1.84 -18.65 11.30
CA VAL A 172 0.56 -18.87 10.61
C VAL A 172 -0.13 -20.03 11.31
N GLU A 173 -1.26 -19.78 11.97
CA GLU A 173 -2.10 -20.86 12.46
C GLU A 173 -2.54 -21.68 11.22
N LYS A 174 -2.08 -22.91 11.12
CA LYS A 174 -2.63 -23.86 10.16
C LYS A 174 -4.08 -24.06 10.58
N ASP A 175 -5.02 -23.67 9.71
CA ASP A 175 -6.41 -24.03 9.89
C ASP A 175 -6.43 -25.52 10.22
N LYS A 176 -6.82 -25.86 11.46
CA LYS A 176 -7.16 -27.21 11.81
C LYS A 176 -8.40 -27.49 10.96
N ASP A 177 -8.20 -28.27 9.91
CA ASP A 177 -9.26 -28.79 9.07
C ASP A 177 -10.24 -29.53 9.98
N THR A 178 -11.16 -28.75 10.57
CA THR A 178 -12.29 -29.31 11.30
C THR A 178 -13.26 -29.75 10.23
N GLY A 179 -13.04 -30.98 9.76
CA GLY A 179 -14.03 -31.76 9.01
C GLY A 179 -15.33 -31.90 9.79
N SER A 180 -16.04 -30.79 9.93
CA SER A 180 -17.39 -30.71 10.47
C SER A 180 -18.27 -30.16 9.35
N SER A 181 -19.00 -31.06 8.72
CA SER A 181 -20.17 -30.75 7.89
C SER A 181 -21.13 -29.92 8.71
N ARG A 182 -21.05 -28.59 8.62
CA ARG A 182 -22.11 -27.71 9.13
C ARG A 182 -23.29 -27.77 8.18
N LYS A 183 -24.36 -28.38 8.66
CA LYS A 183 -25.73 -28.26 8.11
C LYS A 183 -26.07 -26.78 7.96
N GLU A 184 -26.69 -26.45 6.83
CA GLU A 184 -27.17 -25.12 6.47
C GLU A 184 -27.99 -24.50 7.62
N GLY A 185 -27.48 -23.44 8.21
CA GLY A 185 -28.20 -22.56 9.10
C GLY A 185 -28.44 -21.22 8.41
N ARG A 186 -29.69 -20.75 8.43
CA ARG A 186 -30.17 -19.51 7.80
C ARG A 186 -29.35 -18.30 8.19
N PRO A 187 -29.13 -17.30 7.28
CA PRO A 187 -28.46 -16.08 7.62
C PRO A 187 -29.28 -15.24 8.59
N VAL A 188 -28.67 -14.81 9.67
CA VAL A 188 -29.20 -13.76 10.55
C VAL A 188 -28.80 -12.43 9.97
N LEU A 189 -29.80 -11.67 9.53
CA LEU A 189 -29.65 -10.25 9.13
C LEU A 189 -29.52 -9.41 10.41
N PHE A 190 -28.45 -8.62 10.46
CA PHE A 190 -28.37 -7.42 11.30
C PHE A 190 -28.04 -6.22 10.42
#